data_e12c78fba0305abd773ddc8db1899c03
#
_entry.id   e12c78fba0305abd773ddc8db1899c03
#
_cell.length_a   1.000
_cell.length_b   1.000
_cell.length_c   1.000
_cell.angle_alpha   90.00
_cell.angle_beta   90.00
_cell.angle_gamma   90.00
#
_symmetry.space_group_name_H-M   'P 1'
#
loop_
_entity.id
_entity.type
_entity.pdbx_description
1 polymer ?
#
loop_
_entity_poly.entity_id
_entity_poly.type
_entity_poly.pdbx_seq_one_letter_code
_entity_poly.pdbx_strand_id
1 'polypeptide(L)'
;MKKYKLILFLSTALLSVACTDSFFDLEPSSSVPTDKVYKTAEDFNVAVIGCYSKLQTQVSYFTECCEYRSDNLTLSAPTAGTQDRYDIDQFADKASNGILEDAWANFNNGVYRCNLVLDRIDEANFDATLKKQYKGEALFIRALTYFNMYRLWGGIPMTNKVVTVAEALKIGRSSDQQVYDFLVGDLNQVINENMLPSSYTSADMGRVTSGAAMALLGKIYLTFHK
;
A
#
# COMPACT_ATOMS: atom_id res chain seq x y z
N MET A 1 -24.77 -40.57 -53.33
CA MET A 1 -25.04 -40.53 -51.88
C MET A 1 -23.78 -40.71 -50.98
N LYS A 2 -22.87 -41.62 -51.28
CA LYS A 2 -21.66 -41.81 -50.44
C LYS A 2 -20.70 -40.59 -50.38
N LYS A 3 -20.54 -39.85 -51.49
CA LYS A 3 -19.66 -38.66 -51.56
C LYS A 3 -20.15 -37.51 -50.70
N TYR A 4 -21.43 -37.26 -50.60
CA TYR A 4 -21.97 -36.16 -49.75
C TYR A 4 -21.91 -36.50 -48.26
N LYS A 5 -22.00 -37.79 -47.88
CA LYS A 5 -21.83 -38.22 -46.49
C LYS A 5 -20.37 -38.03 -46.02
N LEU A 6 -19.40 -38.25 -46.92
CA LEU A 6 -18.01 -38.06 -46.62
C LEU A 6 -17.68 -36.57 -46.46
N ILE A 7 -18.22 -35.68 -47.30
CA ILE A 7 -18.03 -34.25 -47.23
C ILE A 7 -18.68 -33.69 -45.94
N LEU A 8 -19.86 -34.15 -45.57
CA LEU A 8 -20.54 -33.75 -44.34
C LEU A 8 -19.74 -34.21 -43.09
N PHE A 9 -19.17 -35.40 -43.11
CA PHE A 9 -18.35 -35.91 -42.01
C PHE A 9 -17.05 -35.11 -41.87
N LEU A 10 -16.41 -34.73 -42.98
CA LEU A 10 -15.19 -33.94 -43.02
C LEU A 10 -15.42 -32.50 -42.55
N SER A 11 -16.56 -31.91 -42.88
CA SER A 11 -16.94 -30.54 -42.43
C SER A 11 -17.24 -30.52 -40.94
N THR A 12 -17.85 -31.57 -40.38
CA THR A 12 -18.13 -31.67 -38.94
C THR A 12 -16.85 -31.88 -38.11
N ALA A 13 -15.89 -32.65 -38.64
CA ALA A 13 -14.58 -32.83 -37.99
C ALA A 13 -13.70 -31.58 -37.97
N LEU A 14 -13.84 -30.68 -38.97
CA LEU A 14 -13.11 -29.42 -38.98
C LEU A 14 -13.66 -28.41 -37.98
N LEU A 15 -14.95 -28.48 -37.61
CA LEU A 15 -15.57 -27.59 -36.65
C LEU A 15 -15.24 -27.93 -35.19
N SER A 16 -14.79 -29.13 -34.90
CA SER A 16 -14.42 -29.58 -33.54
C SER A 16 -13.00 -29.19 -33.10
N VAL A 17 -12.17 -28.63 -33.99
CA VAL A 17 -10.78 -28.21 -33.69
C VAL A 17 -10.70 -26.69 -33.38
N ALA A 18 -11.80 -25.97 -33.55
CA ALA A 18 -11.81 -24.50 -33.48
C ALA A 18 -11.94 -23.90 -32.05
N CYS A 19 -12.17 -24.72 -31.03
CA CYS A 19 -12.22 -24.26 -29.64
C CYS A 19 -10.95 -24.68 -28.91
N THR A 20 -9.87 -23.93 -29.09
CA THR A 20 -8.75 -23.97 -28.14
C THR A 20 -9.10 -23.04 -26.98
N ASP A 21 -8.92 -23.52 -25.74
CA ASP A 21 -9.19 -22.75 -24.51
C ASP A 21 -8.49 -21.39 -24.51
N SER A 22 -7.38 -21.24 -25.23
CA SER A 22 -6.64 -20.00 -25.40
C SER A 22 -7.39 -18.86 -26.13
N PHE A 23 -8.47 -19.17 -26.88
CA PHE A 23 -9.26 -18.13 -27.55
C PHE A 23 -10.14 -17.34 -26.58
N PHE A 24 -10.50 -17.91 -25.44
CA PHE A 24 -11.30 -17.28 -24.39
C PHE A 24 -10.44 -16.73 -23.25
N ASP A 25 -9.14 -16.99 -23.26
CA ASP A 25 -8.20 -16.47 -22.28
C ASP A 25 -7.77 -15.05 -22.65
N LEU A 26 -8.75 -14.17 -22.66
CA LEU A 26 -8.54 -12.74 -22.94
C LEU A 26 -7.94 -12.09 -21.69
N GLU A 27 -6.66 -11.77 -21.75
CA GLU A 27 -6.07 -10.91 -20.72
C GLU A 27 -6.79 -9.56 -20.70
N PRO A 28 -7.19 -9.06 -19.52
CA PRO A 28 -7.82 -7.75 -19.43
C PRO A 28 -6.92 -6.68 -20.05
N SER A 29 -7.41 -5.99 -21.09
CA SER A 29 -6.63 -4.93 -21.76
C SER A 29 -6.39 -3.69 -20.87
N SER A 30 -7.10 -3.61 -19.73
CA SER A 30 -7.04 -2.49 -18.79
C SER A 30 -6.19 -2.76 -17.54
N SER A 31 -5.69 -3.99 -17.36
CA SER A 31 -4.84 -4.35 -16.22
C SER A 31 -3.72 -5.30 -16.65
N VAL A 32 -2.50 -5.01 -16.25
CA VAL A 32 -1.38 -5.93 -16.45
C VAL A 32 -1.46 -7.01 -15.37
N PRO A 33 -1.48 -8.31 -15.73
CA PRO A 33 -1.46 -9.39 -14.74
C PRO A 33 -0.26 -9.25 -13.80
N THR A 34 -0.48 -9.52 -12.52
CA THR A 34 0.53 -9.28 -11.47
C THR A 34 1.80 -10.14 -11.63
N ASP A 35 1.71 -11.27 -12.33
CA ASP A 35 2.84 -12.15 -12.67
C ASP A 35 3.73 -11.59 -13.78
N LYS A 36 3.25 -10.60 -14.53
CA LYS A 36 4.01 -9.90 -15.59
C LYS A 36 4.71 -8.61 -15.11
N VAL A 37 4.29 -8.06 -13.99
CA VAL A 37 4.94 -6.94 -13.29
C VAL A 37 5.84 -7.43 -12.17
N TYR A 38 6.67 -6.56 -11.61
CA TYR A 38 7.65 -6.87 -10.55
C TYR A 38 8.81 -7.76 -11.00
N LYS A 39 9.35 -7.52 -12.21
CA LYS A 39 10.49 -8.27 -12.77
C LYS A 39 11.72 -7.40 -12.96
N THR A 40 11.54 -6.18 -13.41
CA THR A 40 12.60 -5.26 -13.78
C THR A 40 12.76 -4.12 -12.77
N ALA A 41 13.90 -3.44 -12.79
CA ALA A 41 14.13 -2.24 -11.98
C ALA A 41 13.06 -1.16 -12.23
N GLU A 42 12.61 -1.02 -13.49
CA GLU A 42 11.57 -0.05 -13.85
C GLU A 42 10.22 -0.42 -13.25
N ASP A 43 9.84 -1.70 -13.26
CA ASP A 43 8.60 -2.16 -12.62
C ASP A 43 8.59 -1.81 -11.13
N PHE A 44 9.72 -2.05 -10.45
CA PHE A 44 9.84 -1.72 -9.03
C PHE A 44 9.92 -0.21 -8.77
N ASN A 45 10.54 0.56 -9.66
CA ASN A 45 10.49 2.02 -9.58
C ASN A 45 9.05 2.53 -9.63
N VAL A 46 8.27 2.08 -10.60
CA VAL A 46 6.84 2.44 -10.74
C VAL A 46 6.04 1.99 -9.52
N ALA A 47 6.29 0.79 -9.00
CA ALA A 47 5.61 0.27 -7.81
C ALA A 47 5.92 1.11 -6.55
N VAL A 48 7.18 1.49 -6.34
CA VAL A 48 7.60 2.37 -5.23
C VAL A 48 7.00 3.77 -5.38
N ILE A 49 6.99 4.34 -6.57
CA ILE A 49 6.28 5.61 -6.85
C ILE A 49 4.79 5.45 -6.50
N GLY A 50 4.20 4.29 -6.79
CA GLY A 50 2.85 3.94 -6.38
C GLY A 50 2.64 3.92 -4.85
N CYS A 51 3.67 3.57 -4.05
CA CYS A 51 3.66 3.72 -2.60
C CYS A 51 3.69 5.19 -2.18
N TYR A 52 4.58 6.00 -2.75
CA TYR A 52 4.64 7.44 -2.50
C TYR A 52 3.33 8.15 -2.85
N SER A 53 2.67 7.78 -3.95
CA SER A 53 1.41 8.40 -4.37
C SER A 53 0.32 8.26 -3.32
N LYS A 54 0.36 7.21 -2.49
CA LYS A 54 -0.58 7.02 -1.38
C LYS A 54 -0.33 7.95 -0.21
N LEU A 55 0.90 8.38 0.02
CA LEU A 55 1.19 9.39 1.04
C LEU A 55 0.48 10.71 0.75
N GLN A 56 0.34 11.10 -0.51
CA GLN A 56 -0.36 12.32 -0.91
C GLN A 56 -1.81 12.33 -0.41
N THR A 57 -2.54 11.23 -0.59
CA THR A 57 -3.92 11.11 -0.10
C THR A 57 -3.97 10.98 1.43
N GLN A 58 -3.02 10.25 2.02
CA GLN A 58 -2.94 10.06 3.48
C GLN A 58 -2.72 11.38 4.21
N VAL A 59 -1.90 12.30 3.65
CA VAL A 59 -1.67 13.63 4.24
C VAL A 59 -2.97 14.41 4.38
N SER A 60 -3.85 14.37 3.37
CA SER A 60 -5.14 15.05 3.42
C SER A 60 -6.00 14.54 4.58
N TYR A 61 -6.22 13.23 4.66
CA TYR A 61 -7.02 12.64 5.75
C TYR A 61 -6.38 12.82 7.12
N PHE A 62 -5.06 12.67 7.20
CA PHE A 62 -4.36 12.88 8.46
C PHE A 62 -4.49 14.33 8.93
N THR A 63 -4.37 15.28 8.02
CA THR A 63 -4.57 16.70 8.32
C THR A 63 -5.99 16.96 8.81
N GLU A 64 -7.02 16.47 8.11
CA GLU A 64 -8.40 16.61 8.56
C GLU A 64 -8.60 16.04 9.97
N CYS A 65 -8.12 14.83 10.24
CA CYS A 65 -8.26 14.20 11.55
C CYS A 65 -7.47 14.90 12.67
N CYS A 66 -6.35 15.56 12.35
CA CYS A 66 -5.52 16.25 13.35
C CYS A 66 -5.93 17.69 13.57
N GLU A 67 -6.18 18.45 12.49
CA GLU A 67 -6.48 19.87 12.59
C GLU A 67 -7.86 20.13 13.19
N TYR A 68 -8.87 19.36 12.83
CA TYR A 68 -10.19 19.46 13.46
C TYR A 68 -10.21 19.02 14.92
N ARG A 69 -9.22 18.27 15.39
CA ARG A 69 -9.06 17.91 16.81
C ARG A 69 -8.07 18.81 17.54
N SER A 70 -7.70 19.93 16.95
CA SER A 70 -6.75 20.89 17.53
C SER A 70 -7.44 22.19 17.89
N ASP A 71 -6.75 23.01 18.71
CA ASP A 71 -7.21 24.36 19.07
C ASP A 71 -7.13 25.37 17.92
N ASN A 72 -6.53 24.96 16.78
CA ASN A 72 -6.30 25.87 15.63
C ASN A 72 -7.51 26.00 14.72
N LEU A 73 -8.43 25.03 14.74
CA LEU A 73 -9.59 25.00 13.87
C LEU A 73 -10.81 24.50 14.66
N THR A 74 -11.97 25.14 14.44
CA THR A 74 -13.24 24.67 14.98
C THR A 74 -14.37 24.93 14.00
N LEU A 75 -15.36 24.07 14.02
CA LEU A 75 -16.61 24.20 13.29
C LEU A 75 -17.71 24.65 14.25
N SER A 76 -18.28 25.82 14.04
CA SER A 76 -19.32 26.39 14.94
C SER A 76 -20.65 25.60 14.88
N ALA A 77 -20.96 25.01 13.73
CA ALA A 77 -22.15 24.18 13.53
C ALA A 77 -21.99 23.29 12.30
N PRO A 78 -22.63 22.14 12.24
CA PRO A 78 -22.66 21.32 11.04
C PRO A 78 -23.52 21.98 9.96
N THR A 79 -23.04 21.94 8.72
CA THR A 79 -23.79 22.32 7.52
C THR A 79 -23.93 21.11 6.61
N ALA A 80 -24.70 21.21 5.52
CA ALA A 80 -24.84 20.13 4.55
C ALA A 80 -23.46 19.70 4.03
N GLY A 81 -23.10 18.42 4.21
CA GLY A 81 -21.82 17.84 3.78
C GLY A 81 -20.63 18.05 4.74
N THR A 82 -20.82 18.68 5.91
CA THR A 82 -19.74 18.87 6.89
C THR A 82 -19.96 18.13 8.22
N GLN A 83 -20.99 17.29 8.31
CA GLN A 83 -21.33 16.59 9.56
C GLN A 83 -20.15 15.73 10.06
N ASP A 84 -19.48 15.01 9.17
CA ASP A 84 -18.36 14.13 9.53
C ASP A 84 -17.17 14.93 10.09
N ARG A 85 -16.89 16.12 9.54
CA ARG A 85 -15.86 17.04 10.06
C ARG A 85 -16.25 17.60 11.42
N TYR A 86 -17.52 17.97 11.57
CA TYR A 86 -18.06 18.45 12.83
C TYR A 86 -17.98 17.38 13.93
N ASP A 87 -18.34 16.14 13.61
CA ASP A 87 -18.22 15.02 14.56
C ASP A 87 -16.75 14.80 14.99
N ILE A 88 -15.79 14.94 14.06
CA ILE A 88 -14.34 14.86 14.36
C ILE A 88 -13.92 16.02 15.27
N ASP A 89 -14.32 17.25 14.97
CA ASP A 89 -14.02 18.46 15.76
C ASP A 89 -14.57 18.33 17.20
N GLN A 90 -15.76 17.81 17.35
CA GLN A 90 -16.41 17.63 18.65
C GLN A 90 -16.00 16.33 19.40
N PHE A 91 -15.04 15.57 18.90
CA PHE A 91 -14.67 14.24 19.43
C PHE A 91 -15.87 13.29 19.58
N ALA A 92 -16.86 13.43 18.71
CA ALA A 92 -18.08 12.63 18.67
C ALA A 92 -18.05 11.62 17.52
N ASP A 93 -16.89 11.03 17.27
CA ASP A 93 -16.64 10.13 16.16
C ASP A 93 -17.57 8.91 16.18
N LYS A 94 -18.11 8.57 15.03
CA LYS A 94 -18.95 7.40 14.82
C LYS A 94 -18.26 6.43 13.86
N ALA A 95 -18.56 5.16 14.00
CA ALA A 95 -18.05 4.14 13.07
C ALA A 95 -18.52 4.34 11.61
N SER A 96 -19.58 5.13 11.39
CA SER A 96 -20.12 5.51 10.08
C SER A 96 -19.58 6.84 9.56
N ASN A 97 -18.57 7.44 10.18
CA ASN A 97 -17.96 8.68 9.72
C ASN A 97 -17.17 8.39 8.42
N GLY A 98 -17.61 8.99 7.30
CA GLY A 98 -17.05 8.72 5.98
C GLY A 98 -15.59 9.14 5.83
N ILE A 99 -15.15 10.20 6.52
CA ILE A 99 -13.74 10.64 6.50
C ILE A 99 -12.85 9.59 7.16
N LEU A 100 -13.27 9.03 8.28
CA LEU A 100 -12.51 7.99 8.99
C LEU A 100 -12.49 6.67 8.21
N GLU A 101 -13.60 6.31 7.55
CA GLU A 101 -13.69 5.13 6.68
C GLU A 101 -12.75 5.27 5.47
N ASP A 102 -12.81 6.40 4.77
CA ASP A 102 -11.95 6.69 3.62
C ASP A 102 -10.47 6.75 4.02
N ALA A 103 -10.16 7.38 5.17
CA ALA A 103 -8.82 7.40 5.72
C ALA A 103 -8.31 5.97 5.95
N TRP A 104 -9.08 5.14 6.65
CA TRP A 104 -8.73 3.75 6.94
C TRP A 104 -8.44 2.95 5.65
N ALA A 105 -9.32 3.06 4.65
CA ALA A 105 -9.16 2.39 3.37
C ALA A 105 -7.88 2.86 2.62
N ASN A 106 -7.61 4.16 2.61
CA ASN A 106 -6.45 4.72 1.95
C ASN A 106 -5.12 4.35 2.63
N PHE A 107 -5.06 4.37 3.96
CA PHE A 107 -3.88 3.94 4.70
C PHE A 107 -3.58 2.46 4.46
N ASN A 108 -4.60 1.59 4.57
CA ASN A 108 -4.43 0.15 4.31
C ASN A 108 -4.02 -0.13 2.85
N ASN A 109 -4.53 0.62 1.87
CA ASN A 109 -4.07 0.50 0.49
C ASN A 109 -2.59 0.90 0.34
N GLY A 110 -2.12 1.90 1.07
CA GLY A 110 -0.70 2.26 1.12
C GLY A 110 0.17 1.12 1.66
N VAL A 111 -0.22 0.52 2.77
CA VAL A 111 0.45 -0.67 3.35
C VAL A 111 0.46 -1.84 2.36
N TYR A 112 -0.68 -2.12 1.74
CA TYR A 112 -0.80 -3.20 0.76
C TYR A 112 0.19 -3.03 -0.40
N ARG A 113 0.34 -1.80 -0.94
CA ARG A 113 1.32 -1.51 -2.00
C ARG A 113 2.76 -1.72 -1.55
N CYS A 114 3.09 -1.28 -0.32
CA CYS A 114 4.42 -1.53 0.24
C CYS A 114 4.68 -3.04 0.39
N ASN A 115 3.72 -3.80 0.91
CA ASN A 115 3.84 -5.24 1.04
C ASN A 115 3.99 -5.94 -0.32
N LEU A 116 3.30 -5.48 -1.38
CA LEU A 116 3.48 -6.00 -2.74
C LEU A 116 4.93 -5.84 -3.24
N VAL A 117 5.55 -4.70 -2.96
CA VAL A 117 6.96 -4.47 -3.29
C VAL A 117 7.84 -5.42 -2.48
N LEU A 118 7.65 -5.47 -1.16
CA LEU A 118 8.50 -6.23 -0.23
C LEU A 118 8.42 -7.74 -0.46
N ASP A 119 7.24 -8.27 -0.78
CA ASP A 119 7.05 -9.71 -1.02
C ASP A 119 7.74 -10.21 -2.30
N ARG A 120 8.08 -9.32 -3.24
CA ARG A 120 8.58 -9.71 -4.57
C ARG A 120 9.98 -9.23 -4.89
N ILE A 121 10.47 -8.20 -4.20
CA ILE A 121 11.71 -7.53 -4.58
C ILE A 121 12.94 -8.43 -4.43
N ASP A 122 12.94 -9.33 -3.46
CA ASP A 122 14.09 -10.22 -3.22
C ASP A 122 14.27 -11.26 -4.34
N GLU A 123 13.17 -11.68 -5.00
CA GLU A 123 13.18 -12.64 -6.10
C GLU A 123 13.55 -12.02 -7.45
N ALA A 124 13.40 -10.69 -7.61
CA ALA A 124 13.68 -9.99 -8.86
C ALA A 124 15.19 -9.94 -9.16
N ASN A 125 15.55 -9.97 -10.43
CA ASN A 125 16.94 -9.95 -10.87
C ASN A 125 17.29 -8.62 -11.56
N PHE A 126 17.75 -7.64 -10.76
CA PHE A 126 18.27 -6.36 -11.24
C PHE A 126 19.34 -5.83 -10.27
N ASP A 127 19.87 -4.64 -10.52
CA ASP A 127 20.96 -4.04 -9.74
C ASP A 127 20.69 -4.09 -8.22
N ALA A 128 21.65 -4.62 -7.47
CA ALA A 128 21.51 -4.87 -6.03
C ALA A 128 21.37 -3.57 -5.21
N THR A 129 22.00 -2.48 -5.67
CA THR A 129 21.92 -1.18 -5.01
C THR A 129 20.53 -0.57 -5.14
N LEU A 130 19.97 -0.60 -6.37
CA LEU A 130 18.60 -0.16 -6.62
C LEU A 130 17.58 -1.03 -5.89
N LYS A 131 17.79 -2.36 -5.90
CA LYS A 131 16.94 -3.30 -5.15
C LYS A 131 16.88 -2.94 -3.67
N LYS A 132 18.05 -2.72 -3.07
CA LYS A 132 18.20 -2.33 -1.67
C LYS A 132 17.53 -0.99 -1.38
N GLN A 133 17.70 -0.01 -2.25
CA GLN A 133 17.07 1.30 -2.14
C GLN A 133 15.54 1.19 -2.19
N TYR A 134 14.97 0.53 -3.19
CA TYR A 134 13.52 0.38 -3.34
C TYR A 134 12.90 -0.38 -2.17
N LYS A 135 13.59 -1.39 -1.65
CA LYS A 135 13.20 -2.11 -0.44
C LYS A 135 13.17 -1.18 0.78
N GLY A 136 14.21 -0.37 0.95
CA GLY A 136 14.30 0.62 2.03
C GLY A 136 13.21 1.70 1.96
N GLU A 137 12.90 2.18 0.75
CA GLU A 137 11.81 3.13 0.53
C GLU A 137 10.46 2.53 0.91
N ALA A 138 10.17 1.29 0.50
CA ALA A 138 8.92 0.60 0.83
C ALA A 138 8.78 0.33 2.35
N LEU A 139 9.86 -0.09 3.03
CA LEU A 139 9.87 -0.27 4.48
C LEU A 139 9.60 1.04 5.22
N PHE A 140 10.25 2.13 4.81
CA PHE A 140 10.04 3.45 5.41
C PHE A 140 8.58 3.92 5.23
N ILE A 141 8.04 3.81 4.02
CA ILE A 141 6.66 4.26 3.73
C ILE A 141 5.66 3.42 4.52
N ARG A 142 5.89 2.11 4.66
CA ARG A 142 5.07 1.23 5.48
C ARG A 142 5.10 1.62 6.95
N ALA A 143 6.28 1.84 7.50
CA ALA A 143 6.46 2.28 8.88
C ALA A 143 5.79 3.64 9.13
N LEU A 144 5.98 4.63 8.25
CA LEU A 144 5.33 5.94 8.35
C LEU A 144 3.79 5.81 8.30
N THR A 145 3.28 4.98 7.40
CA THR A 145 1.83 4.75 7.25
C THR A 145 1.25 4.13 8.51
N TYR A 146 1.83 3.05 9.03
CA TYR A 146 1.39 2.42 10.27
C TYR A 146 1.56 3.30 11.50
N PHE A 147 2.61 4.11 11.56
CA PHE A 147 2.80 5.07 12.64
C PHE A 147 1.68 6.12 12.66
N ASN A 148 1.30 6.64 11.49
CA ASN A 148 0.17 7.56 11.39
C ASN A 148 -1.16 6.90 11.75
N MET A 149 -1.39 5.65 11.29
CA MET A 149 -2.56 4.88 11.70
C MET A 149 -2.62 4.67 13.22
N TYR A 150 -1.50 4.31 13.83
CA TYR A 150 -1.43 4.14 15.28
C TYR A 150 -1.79 5.44 16.04
N ARG A 151 -1.29 6.57 15.56
CA ARG A 151 -1.58 7.87 16.18
C ARG A 151 -3.06 8.27 16.08
N LEU A 152 -3.79 7.77 15.08
CA LEU A 152 -5.21 8.04 14.88
C LEU A 152 -6.12 7.05 15.62
N TRP A 153 -5.75 5.75 15.62
CA TRP A 153 -6.65 4.68 16.08
C TRP A 153 -6.11 3.82 17.24
N GLY A 154 -4.90 4.10 17.72
CA GLY A 154 -4.21 3.25 18.70
C GLY A 154 -3.79 1.92 18.10
N GLY A 155 -3.91 0.83 18.83
CA GLY A 155 -3.59 -0.51 18.32
C GLY A 155 -4.41 -0.86 17.08
N ILE A 156 -3.76 -1.30 16.03
CA ILE A 156 -4.33 -1.59 14.69
C ILE A 156 -3.97 -3.01 14.24
N PRO A 157 -4.75 -3.64 13.37
CA PRO A 157 -4.31 -4.83 12.64
C PRO A 157 -3.11 -4.50 11.76
N MET A 158 -2.05 -5.30 11.85
CA MET A 158 -0.84 -5.10 11.03
C MET A 158 -0.50 -6.34 10.23
N THR A 159 0.03 -6.14 9.02
CA THR A 159 0.55 -7.20 8.16
C THR A 159 1.92 -6.80 7.62
N ASN A 160 2.84 -7.77 7.56
CA ASN A 160 4.16 -7.59 6.96
C ASN A 160 4.27 -8.16 5.54
N LYS A 161 3.19 -8.72 5.03
CA LYS A 161 3.07 -9.32 3.70
C LYS A 161 1.68 -9.08 3.11
N VAL A 162 1.51 -9.40 1.83
CA VAL A 162 0.19 -9.47 1.20
C VAL A 162 -0.62 -10.61 1.83
N VAL A 163 -1.85 -10.30 2.20
CA VAL A 163 -2.78 -11.27 2.79
C VAL A 163 -4.08 -11.30 2.00
N THR A 164 -4.73 -12.46 1.99
CA THR A 164 -6.08 -12.61 1.42
C THR A 164 -7.12 -11.98 2.35
N VAL A 165 -8.32 -11.71 1.83
CA VAL A 165 -9.44 -11.21 2.63
C VAL A 165 -9.74 -12.14 3.81
N ALA A 166 -9.71 -13.46 3.59
CA ALA A 166 -9.97 -14.45 4.63
C ALA A 166 -8.91 -14.45 5.74
N GLU A 167 -7.66 -14.16 5.42
CA GLU A 167 -6.57 -13.99 6.40
C GLU A 167 -6.72 -12.66 7.13
N ALA A 168 -6.98 -11.56 6.41
CA ALA A 168 -7.14 -10.23 6.99
C ALA A 168 -8.25 -10.19 8.06
N LEU A 169 -9.37 -10.88 7.84
CA LEU A 169 -10.47 -10.96 8.78
C LEU A 169 -10.12 -11.68 10.11
N LYS A 170 -9.01 -12.41 10.15
CA LYS A 170 -8.53 -13.10 11.37
C LYS A 170 -7.50 -12.30 12.15
N ILE A 171 -7.02 -11.19 11.60
CA ILE A 171 -6.00 -10.36 12.23
C ILE A 171 -6.69 -9.40 13.21
N GLY A 172 -6.41 -9.58 14.48
CA GLY A 172 -6.90 -8.70 15.53
C GLY A 172 -6.08 -7.43 15.68
N ARG A 173 -6.48 -6.56 16.59
CA ARG A 173 -5.71 -5.36 16.97
C ARG A 173 -4.40 -5.76 17.63
N SER A 174 -3.32 -5.11 17.24
CA SER A 174 -2.01 -5.26 17.88
C SER A 174 -1.94 -4.43 19.16
N SER A 175 -1.15 -4.90 20.12
CA SER A 175 -0.80 -4.10 21.31
C SER A 175 0.17 -2.97 20.94
N ASP A 176 0.28 -1.96 21.81
CA ASP A 176 1.24 -0.85 21.62
C ASP A 176 2.67 -1.35 21.45
N GLN A 177 3.06 -2.37 22.23
CA GLN A 177 4.39 -2.96 22.12
C GLN A 177 4.60 -3.65 20.75
N GLN A 178 3.60 -4.37 20.25
CA GLN A 178 3.67 -5.01 18.92
C GLN A 178 3.77 -3.98 17.81
N VAL A 179 3.03 -2.86 17.91
CA VAL A 179 3.15 -1.75 16.95
C VAL A 179 4.54 -1.16 17.00
N TYR A 180 5.03 -0.84 18.20
CA TYR A 180 6.38 -0.31 18.40
C TYR A 180 7.45 -1.23 17.79
N ASP A 181 7.43 -2.51 18.14
CA ASP A 181 8.43 -3.48 17.66
C ASP A 181 8.42 -3.59 16.13
N PHE A 182 7.24 -3.56 15.52
CA PHE A 182 7.10 -3.61 14.07
C PHE A 182 7.71 -2.37 13.39
N LEU A 183 7.36 -1.18 13.86
CA LEU A 183 7.85 0.10 13.30
C LEU A 183 9.36 0.23 13.46
N VAL A 184 9.87 -0.08 14.65
CA VAL A 184 11.30 -0.05 14.95
C VAL A 184 12.06 -1.11 14.14
N GLY A 185 11.45 -2.29 13.95
CA GLY A 185 12.02 -3.35 13.11
C GLY A 185 12.23 -2.90 11.66
N ASP A 186 11.21 -2.36 11.03
CA ASP A 186 11.30 -1.84 9.64
C ASP A 186 12.37 -0.75 9.52
N LEU A 187 12.37 0.23 10.41
CA LEU A 187 13.30 1.36 10.33
C LEU A 187 14.74 0.97 10.70
N ASN A 188 14.93 0.09 11.68
CA ASN A 188 16.26 -0.42 12.00
C ASN A 188 16.84 -1.23 10.83
N GLN A 189 16.04 -1.99 10.12
CA GLN A 189 16.49 -2.67 8.91
C GLN A 189 16.99 -1.65 7.88
N VAL A 190 16.20 -0.61 7.61
CA VAL A 190 16.58 0.47 6.68
C VAL A 190 17.92 1.12 7.07
N ILE A 191 18.09 1.44 8.36
CA ILE A 191 19.25 2.17 8.87
C ILE A 191 20.49 1.26 8.94
N ASN A 192 20.38 0.10 9.57
CA ASN A 192 21.53 -0.79 9.84
C ASN A 192 22.09 -1.40 8.55
N GLU A 193 21.23 -1.68 7.58
CA GLU A 193 21.65 -2.16 6.27
C GLU A 193 22.08 -1.02 5.33
N ASN A 194 21.99 0.26 5.74
CA ASN A 194 22.29 1.42 4.90
C ASN A 194 21.53 1.36 3.57
N MET A 195 20.20 1.16 3.63
CA MET A 195 19.37 0.95 2.43
C MET A 195 19.14 2.23 1.63
N LEU A 196 19.16 3.39 2.29
CA LEU A 196 18.82 4.67 1.69
C LEU A 196 20.04 5.60 1.61
N PRO A 197 20.20 6.38 0.54
CA PRO A 197 21.26 7.36 0.45
C PRO A 197 20.99 8.55 1.41
N SER A 198 22.05 9.31 1.70
CA SER A 198 21.93 10.54 2.49
C SER A 198 21.30 11.70 1.73
N SER A 199 21.40 11.69 0.40
CA SER A 199 20.82 12.71 -0.50
C SER A 199 20.58 12.12 -1.88
N TYR A 200 19.69 12.74 -2.65
CA TYR A 200 19.40 12.39 -4.03
C TYR A 200 19.80 13.51 -4.98
N THR A 201 20.05 13.16 -6.24
CA THR A 201 20.19 14.12 -7.33
C THR A 201 18.84 14.76 -7.67
N SER A 202 18.83 15.80 -8.51
CA SER A 202 17.62 16.53 -8.88
C SER A 202 16.49 15.66 -9.45
N ALA A 203 16.83 14.58 -10.16
CA ALA A 203 15.85 13.67 -10.76
C ALA A 203 15.04 12.85 -9.71
N ASP A 204 15.67 12.51 -8.60
CA ASP A 204 15.07 11.72 -7.52
C ASP A 204 14.79 12.54 -6.25
N MET A 205 14.85 13.86 -6.36
CA MET A 205 14.58 14.76 -5.24
C MET A 205 13.15 14.53 -4.71
N GLY A 206 13.03 14.38 -3.39
CA GLY A 206 11.75 14.07 -2.72
C GLY A 206 11.61 12.61 -2.29
N ARG A 207 12.48 11.70 -2.75
CA ARG A 207 12.54 10.34 -2.20
C ARG A 207 13.09 10.35 -0.78
N VAL A 208 12.74 9.33 -0.01
CA VAL A 208 13.16 9.22 1.38
C VAL A 208 14.67 8.97 1.51
N THR A 209 15.30 9.70 2.42
CA THR A 209 16.74 9.60 2.73
C THR A 209 16.98 8.83 4.02
N SER A 210 18.23 8.43 4.27
CA SER A 210 18.65 7.83 5.56
C SER A 210 18.35 8.77 6.74
N GLY A 211 18.53 10.08 6.57
CA GLY A 211 18.18 11.08 7.59
C GLY A 211 16.68 11.10 7.91
N ALA A 212 15.82 10.91 6.92
CA ALA A 212 14.38 10.83 7.14
C ALA A 212 14.00 9.58 7.95
N ALA A 213 14.65 8.43 7.68
CA ALA A 213 14.43 7.20 8.45
C ALA A 213 14.84 7.36 9.92
N MET A 214 16.00 7.95 10.18
CA MET A 214 16.47 8.24 11.54
C MET A 214 15.56 9.24 12.28
N ALA A 215 15.07 10.27 11.59
CA ALA A 215 14.14 11.24 12.17
C ALA A 215 12.80 10.61 12.53
N LEU A 216 12.26 9.74 11.67
CA LEU A 216 11.03 9.01 11.96
C LEU A 216 11.22 8.06 13.15
N LEU A 217 12.34 7.33 13.22
CA LEU A 217 12.66 6.47 14.35
C LEU A 217 12.70 7.25 15.66
N GLY A 218 13.38 8.41 15.68
CA GLY A 218 13.42 9.29 16.85
C GLY A 218 12.02 9.75 17.28
N LYS A 219 11.15 10.09 16.31
CA LYS A 219 9.76 10.45 16.59
C LYS A 219 8.94 9.29 17.19
N ILE A 220 9.18 8.06 16.72
CA ILE A 220 8.54 6.86 17.26
C ILE A 220 8.99 6.65 18.72
N TYR A 221 10.30 6.72 19.02
CA TYR A 221 10.80 6.61 20.37
C TYR A 221 10.15 7.62 21.33
N LEU A 222 10.06 8.87 20.92
CA LEU A 222 9.39 9.91 21.71
C LEU A 222 7.90 9.60 21.94
N THR A 223 7.20 9.10 20.92
CA THR A 223 5.77 8.79 21.02
C THR A 223 5.48 7.63 21.97
N PHE A 224 6.35 6.62 21.98
CA PHE A 224 6.21 5.43 22.84
C PHE A 224 6.97 5.56 24.18
N HIS A 225 7.55 6.72 24.47
CA HIS A 225 8.33 6.99 25.71
C HIS A 225 9.47 5.99 25.92
N LYS A 226 10.24 5.67 24.86
CA LYS A 226 11.37 4.71 24.88
C LYS A 226 12.73 5.41 24.76
#